data_b981d2f404d2df6228c41ea9b11ef00f
#
_entry.id   b981d2f404d2df6228c41ea9b11ef00f
#
_cell.length_a   1.000
_cell.length_b   1.000
_cell.length_c   1.000
_cell.angle_alpha   90.00
_cell.angle_beta   90.00
_cell.angle_gamma   90.00
#
_symmetry.space_group_name_H-M   'P 1'
#
loop_
_entity.id
_entity.type
_entity.pdbx_description
1 polymer ?
#
loop_
_entity_poly.entity_id
_entity_poly.type
_entity_poly.pdbx_seq_one_letter_code
_entity_poly.pdbx_strand_id
1 'polypeptide(L)'
;LEQGKPAFTTFSPPEVGMAQAINAAPYDAVVFEMEHNPYDIQLLRNCMQYMLDRKQILKSGSIAPAVTPMVRIPVNGGEMNQFIAKQVLDIGVYGIIWPHVSTVEEARNAVAACRYPRPPSAPYFEPAGQRGDAPKNAAPYWGLTAQEYYTRADVWPLNPKGEILVGIQCEEVRAIKNLPKILEQVPGIGYVLIGEGDLSQDLGFPRQYEHPTVAGAIDEILAICKAHNVVCGHPHANAKNIEELVAKGYRWLMTLPTVSFAGLEKGLKASGRAAGS
;
A
#
# COMPACT_ATOMS: atom_id res chain seq x y z
N LEU A 1 -6.74 5.86 -7.24
CA LEU A 1 -5.73 5.29 -8.15
C LEU A 1 -6.34 4.86 -9.48
N GLU A 2 -7.42 4.11 -9.47
CA GLU A 2 -8.11 3.65 -10.69
C GLU A 2 -8.51 4.79 -11.65
N GLN A 3 -8.86 5.95 -11.11
CA GLN A 3 -9.18 7.16 -11.88
C GLN A 3 -7.95 8.00 -12.26
N GLY A 4 -6.73 7.51 -12.04
CA GLY A 4 -5.49 8.25 -12.23
C GLY A 4 -5.23 9.38 -11.23
N LYS A 5 -6.05 9.48 -10.17
CA LYS A 5 -5.88 10.48 -9.11
C LYS A 5 -4.90 10.00 -8.04
N PRO A 6 -4.13 10.91 -7.40
CA PRO A 6 -3.27 10.52 -6.29
C PRO A 6 -4.07 10.09 -5.07
N ALA A 7 -3.54 9.09 -4.35
CA ALA A 7 -3.96 8.70 -3.02
C ALA A 7 -3.03 9.35 -1.98
N PHE A 8 -3.62 9.94 -0.95
CA PHE A 8 -2.92 10.56 0.17
C PHE A 8 -2.99 9.64 1.38
N THR A 9 -1.84 9.24 1.87
CA THR A 9 -1.72 8.19 2.87
C THR A 9 -0.75 8.57 3.97
N THR A 10 -0.68 7.77 5.02
CA THR A 10 0.30 7.95 6.09
C THR A 10 0.77 6.63 6.64
N PHE A 11 2.02 6.58 7.11
CA PHE A 11 2.46 5.55 8.06
C PHE A 11 1.97 5.90 9.48
N SER A 12 1.59 4.88 10.22
CA SER A 12 1.24 5.02 11.64
C SER A 12 1.66 3.78 12.41
N PRO A 13 2.23 3.92 13.61
CA PRO A 13 2.32 2.77 14.49
C PRO A 13 0.89 2.23 14.77
N PRO A 14 0.72 0.95 15.07
CA PRO A 14 -0.58 0.40 15.43
C PRO A 14 -0.99 0.83 16.84
N GLU A 15 -1.50 2.03 16.95
CA GLU A 15 -2.02 2.63 18.19
C GLU A 15 -3.48 3.04 18.01
N VAL A 16 -4.37 2.64 18.91
CA VAL A 16 -5.82 2.87 18.78
C VAL A 16 -6.16 4.36 18.72
N GLY A 17 -5.55 5.18 19.58
CA GLY A 17 -5.80 6.63 19.59
C GLY A 17 -5.36 7.31 18.28
N MET A 18 -4.22 6.89 17.73
CA MET A 18 -3.74 7.39 16.44
C MET A 18 -4.65 6.92 15.29
N ALA A 19 -5.07 5.65 15.29
CA ALA A 19 -6.00 5.11 14.30
C ALA A 19 -7.32 5.89 14.25
N GLN A 20 -7.88 6.24 15.40
CA GLN A 20 -9.09 7.08 15.49
C GLN A 20 -8.85 8.48 14.94
N ALA A 21 -7.72 9.11 15.28
CA ALA A 21 -7.38 10.44 14.78
C ALA A 21 -7.19 10.45 13.24
N ILE A 22 -6.53 9.44 12.71
CA ILE A 22 -6.32 9.28 11.26
C ILE A 22 -7.64 9.03 10.54
N ASN A 23 -8.55 8.24 11.12
CA ASN A 23 -9.86 7.97 10.50
C ASN A 23 -10.73 9.22 10.38
N ALA A 24 -10.49 10.24 11.20
CA ALA A 24 -11.16 11.54 11.11
C ALA A 24 -10.49 12.53 10.14
N ALA A 25 -9.34 12.15 9.57
CA ALA A 25 -8.54 12.98 8.68
C ALA A 25 -8.81 12.68 7.20
N PRO A 26 -8.48 13.59 6.27
CA PRO A 26 -8.73 13.40 4.85
C PRO A 26 -7.70 12.50 4.16
N TYR A 27 -7.33 11.38 4.79
CA TYR A 27 -6.52 10.34 4.16
C TYR A 27 -7.38 9.39 3.34
N ASP A 28 -6.81 8.84 2.27
CA ASP A 28 -7.40 7.73 1.51
C ASP A 28 -7.06 6.39 2.16
N ALA A 29 -5.86 6.27 2.74
CA ALA A 29 -5.44 5.06 3.45
C ALA A 29 -4.48 5.37 4.60
N VAL A 30 -4.45 4.48 5.58
CA VAL A 30 -3.41 4.39 6.60
C VAL A 30 -2.63 3.09 6.39
N VAL A 31 -1.31 3.17 6.46
CA VAL A 31 -0.45 2.00 6.48
C VAL A 31 0.08 1.82 7.89
N PHE A 32 -0.42 0.80 8.58
CA PHE A 32 0.12 0.44 9.88
C PHE A 32 1.53 -0.12 9.72
N GLU A 33 2.45 0.53 10.40
CA GLU A 33 3.87 0.26 10.31
C GLU A 33 4.26 -0.86 11.27
N MET A 34 4.55 -2.03 10.74
CA MET A 34 4.92 -3.20 11.54
C MET A 34 6.26 -3.80 11.11
N GLU A 35 6.99 -3.15 10.20
CA GLU A 35 8.35 -3.54 9.85
C GLU A 35 9.34 -3.12 10.95
N HIS A 36 9.28 -1.85 11.37
CA HIS A 36 10.18 -1.30 12.38
C HIS A 36 9.53 -1.13 13.75
N ASN A 37 8.28 -1.59 13.92
CA ASN A 37 7.57 -1.63 15.18
C ASN A 37 7.28 -3.10 15.57
N PRO A 38 7.01 -3.38 16.86
CA PRO A 38 6.64 -4.72 17.28
C PRO A 38 5.48 -5.28 16.46
N TYR A 39 5.63 -6.51 15.98
CA TYR A 39 4.58 -7.22 15.27
C TYR A 39 3.50 -7.67 16.25
N ASP A 40 2.46 -6.85 16.39
CA ASP A 40 1.29 -7.12 17.24
C ASP A 40 0.00 -7.10 16.40
N ILE A 41 -0.40 -8.27 15.92
CA ILE A 41 -1.59 -8.43 15.09
C ILE A 41 -2.89 -8.21 15.87
N GLN A 42 -2.90 -8.41 17.20
CA GLN A 42 -4.06 -8.11 18.04
C GLN A 42 -4.28 -6.59 18.12
N LEU A 43 -3.20 -5.85 18.31
CA LEU A 43 -3.26 -4.39 18.34
C LEU A 43 -3.68 -3.83 16.98
N LEU A 44 -3.14 -4.36 15.88
CA LEU A 44 -3.56 -4.01 14.52
C LEU A 44 -5.08 -4.23 14.34
N ARG A 45 -5.58 -5.40 14.73
CA ARG A 45 -7.01 -5.69 14.67
C ARG A 45 -7.85 -4.71 15.49
N ASN A 46 -7.40 -4.37 16.68
CA ASN A 46 -8.09 -3.38 17.52
C ASN A 46 -8.11 -2.01 16.84
N CYS A 47 -6.99 -1.54 16.30
CA CYS A 47 -6.93 -0.29 15.55
C CYS A 47 -7.98 -0.25 14.43
N MET A 48 -8.07 -1.31 13.63
CA MET A 48 -9.04 -1.44 12.55
C MET A 48 -10.48 -1.38 13.06
N GLN A 49 -10.81 -2.06 14.16
CA GLN A 49 -12.15 -2.02 14.77
C GLN A 49 -12.51 -0.60 15.25
N TYR A 50 -11.58 0.13 15.83
CA TYR A 50 -11.81 1.51 16.28
C TYR A 50 -11.83 2.53 15.15
N MET A 51 -11.43 2.17 13.93
CA MET A 51 -11.61 2.99 12.73
C MET A 51 -13.00 2.85 12.11
N LEU A 52 -13.83 1.90 12.52
CA LEU A 52 -15.20 1.75 12.02
C LEU A 52 -16.10 2.87 12.57
N ASP A 53 -16.36 3.89 11.77
CA ASP A 53 -17.29 4.97 12.07
C ASP A 53 -18.68 4.64 11.53
N ARG A 54 -19.58 4.20 12.41
CA ARG A 54 -20.96 3.84 12.06
C ARG A 54 -21.74 5.01 11.44
N LYS A 55 -21.47 6.24 11.89
CA LYS A 55 -22.14 7.42 11.37
C LYS A 55 -21.68 7.73 9.95
N GLN A 56 -20.40 7.57 9.68
CA GLN A 56 -19.82 7.74 8.35
C GLN A 56 -20.39 6.67 7.39
N ILE A 57 -20.41 5.41 7.78
CA ILE A 57 -20.98 4.31 6.98
C ILE A 57 -22.44 4.59 6.65
N LEU A 58 -23.24 4.95 7.65
CA LEU A 58 -24.65 5.28 7.45
C LEU A 58 -24.84 6.48 6.52
N LYS A 59 -24.05 7.55 6.70
CA LYS A 59 -24.13 8.78 5.90
C LYS A 59 -23.66 8.57 4.46
N SER A 60 -22.62 7.78 4.24
CA SER A 60 -22.08 7.51 2.90
C SER A 60 -22.93 6.53 2.10
N GLY A 61 -23.74 5.71 2.76
CA GLY A 61 -24.44 4.59 2.14
C GLY A 61 -23.52 3.49 1.62
N SER A 62 -22.26 3.47 2.06
CA SER A 62 -21.24 2.50 1.65
C SER A 62 -20.65 1.80 2.88
N ILE A 63 -20.41 0.50 2.76
CA ILE A 63 -19.69 -0.30 3.77
C ILE A 63 -18.17 -0.11 3.71
N ALA A 64 -17.67 0.59 2.70
CA ALA A 64 -16.24 0.88 2.60
C ALA A 64 -15.78 1.78 3.76
N PRO A 65 -14.59 1.54 4.34
CA PRO A 65 -14.03 2.40 5.38
C PRO A 65 -13.76 3.81 4.83
N ALA A 66 -13.87 4.83 5.70
CA ALA A 66 -13.53 6.21 5.34
C ALA A 66 -12.06 6.34 4.97
N VAL A 67 -11.19 5.69 5.75
CA VAL A 67 -9.75 5.57 5.51
C VAL A 67 -9.40 4.10 5.43
N THR A 68 -8.82 3.68 4.33
CA THR A 68 -8.53 2.27 4.04
C THR A 68 -7.35 1.76 4.88
N PRO A 69 -7.54 0.76 5.76
CA PRO A 69 -6.44 0.21 6.56
C PRO A 69 -5.60 -0.76 5.74
N MET A 70 -4.30 -0.50 5.71
CA MET A 70 -3.26 -1.32 5.11
C MET A 70 -2.15 -1.58 6.13
N VAL A 71 -1.19 -2.42 5.80
CA VAL A 71 -0.07 -2.74 6.68
C VAL A 71 1.24 -2.87 5.90
N ARG A 72 2.34 -2.34 6.46
CA ARG A 72 3.69 -2.72 6.04
C ARG A 72 4.15 -3.84 6.96
N ILE A 73 4.36 -5.02 6.39
CA ILE A 73 4.71 -6.22 7.15
C ILE A 73 6.21 -6.28 7.44
N PRO A 74 6.65 -7.00 8.50
CA PRO A 74 8.06 -7.07 8.90
C PRO A 74 8.92 -7.96 8.00
N VAL A 75 8.34 -8.62 7.02
CA VAL A 75 9.02 -9.63 6.19
C VAL A 75 9.60 -9.00 4.93
N ASN A 76 10.90 -9.10 4.76
CA ASN A 76 11.57 -8.73 3.52
C ASN A 76 11.13 -9.63 2.36
N GLY A 77 11.13 -9.09 1.15
CA GLY A 77 10.76 -9.84 -0.06
C GLY A 77 11.51 -11.18 -0.18
N GLY A 78 12.83 -11.17 0.09
CA GLY A 78 13.67 -12.35 0.02
C GLY A 78 13.41 -13.46 1.05
N GLU A 79 12.74 -13.15 2.16
CA GLU A 79 12.33 -14.16 3.15
C GLU A 79 11.13 -14.98 2.67
N MET A 80 10.35 -14.46 1.74
CA MET A 80 9.18 -15.10 1.12
C MET A 80 8.19 -15.70 2.14
N ASN A 81 8.05 -15.03 3.29
CA ASN A 81 7.35 -15.56 4.46
C ASN A 81 5.85 -15.25 4.41
N GLN A 82 5.11 -16.05 3.70
CA GLN A 82 3.70 -15.83 3.35
C GLN A 82 2.73 -15.88 4.53
N PHE A 83 3.08 -16.55 5.65
CA PHE A 83 2.15 -16.69 6.75
C PHE A 83 1.78 -15.35 7.39
N ILE A 84 2.71 -14.39 7.41
CA ILE A 84 2.47 -13.04 7.95
C ILE A 84 1.44 -12.31 7.08
N ALA A 85 1.58 -12.35 5.76
CA ALA A 85 0.61 -11.78 4.84
C ALA A 85 -0.79 -12.39 5.03
N LYS A 86 -0.87 -13.72 5.16
CA LYS A 86 -2.11 -14.42 5.45
C LYS A 86 -2.76 -13.95 6.73
N GLN A 87 -2.00 -13.83 7.83
CA GLN A 87 -2.53 -13.40 9.13
C GLN A 87 -3.11 -11.98 9.09
N VAL A 88 -2.43 -11.02 8.45
CA VAL A 88 -2.94 -9.66 8.37
C VAL A 88 -4.14 -9.54 7.43
N LEU A 89 -4.17 -10.29 6.34
CA LEU A 89 -5.32 -10.34 5.44
C LEU A 89 -6.53 -10.99 6.10
N ASP A 90 -6.33 -12.01 6.94
CA ASP A 90 -7.42 -12.72 7.62
C ASP A 90 -8.11 -11.90 8.72
N ILE A 91 -7.49 -10.81 9.18
CA ILE A 91 -8.17 -9.80 10.02
C ILE A 91 -8.84 -8.67 9.21
N GLY A 92 -8.62 -8.59 7.90
CA GLY A 92 -9.38 -7.74 7.00
C GLY A 92 -8.67 -6.50 6.49
N VAL A 93 -7.33 -6.39 6.52
CA VAL A 93 -6.64 -5.28 5.85
C VAL A 93 -6.90 -5.32 4.34
N TYR A 94 -6.92 -4.15 3.71
CA TYR A 94 -7.17 -3.98 2.26
C TYR A 94 -5.89 -3.94 1.43
N GLY A 95 -4.72 -4.08 2.05
CA GLY A 95 -3.48 -4.12 1.31
C GLY A 95 -2.26 -4.32 2.19
N ILE A 96 -1.19 -4.69 1.52
CA ILE A 96 0.11 -4.98 2.15
C ILE A 96 1.20 -4.24 1.39
N ILE A 97 2.14 -3.64 2.13
CA ILE A 97 3.43 -3.21 1.60
C ILE A 97 4.47 -4.27 1.96
N TRP A 98 5.16 -4.76 0.95
CA TRP A 98 6.28 -5.69 1.08
C TRP A 98 7.59 -4.90 0.97
N PRO A 99 8.38 -4.82 2.05
CA PRO A 99 9.70 -4.18 1.99
C PRO A 99 10.71 -5.06 1.24
N HIS A 100 11.81 -4.46 0.77
CA HIS A 100 12.97 -5.12 0.18
C HIS A 100 12.65 -6.14 -0.94
N VAL A 101 11.81 -5.75 -1.89
CA VAL A 101 11.50 -6.58 -3.06
C VAL A 101 12.44 -6.24 -4.20
N SER A 102 13.36 -7.15 -4.53
CA SER A 102 14.44 -6.91 -5.49
C SER A 102 14.46 -7.88 -6.68
N THR A 103 13.60 -8.91 -6.70
CA THR A 103 13.56 -9.90 -7.78
C THR A 103 12.14 -10.19 -8.26
N VAL A 104 12.03 -10.75 -9.46
CA VAL A 104 10.75 -11.22 -10.03
C VAL A 104 10.12 -12.29 -9.15
N GLU A 105 10.92 -13.18 -8.55
CA GLU A 105 10.44 -14.24 -7.68
C GLU A 105 9.85 -13.68 -6.38
N GLU A 106 10.54 -12.75 -5.74
CA GLU A 106 10.07 -12.05 -4.53
C GLU A 106 8.76 -11.28 -4.80
N ALA A 107 8.69 -10.55 -5.90
CA ALA A 107 7.48 -9.83 -6.29
C ALA A 107 6.31 -10.76 -6.61
N ARG A 108 6.59 -11.88 -7.30
CA ARG A 108 5.60 -12.93 -7.58
C ARG A 108 5.07 -13.55 -6.29
N ASN A 109 5.95 -13.83 -5.32
CA ASN A 109 5.56 -14.31 -4.01
C ASN A 109 4.67 -13.30 -3.27
N ALA A 110 5.01 -12.01 -3.29
CA ALA A 110 4.21 -10.96 -2.65
C ALA A 110 2.78 -10.91 -3.20
N VAL A 111 2.61 -10.98 -4.52
CA VAL A 111 1.29 -11.01 -5.15
C VAL A 111 0.55 -12.33 -4.85
N ALA A 112 1.22 -13.48 -5.00
CA ALA A 112 0.63 -14.80 -4.78
C ALA A 112 0.15 -15.01 -3.33
N ALA A 113 0.91 -14.49 -2.35
CA ALA A 113 0.55 -14.56 -0.92
C ALA A 113 -0.75 -13.81 -0.58
N CYS A 114 -1.12 -12.81 -1.39
CA CYS A 114 -2.34 -12.03 -1.20
C CYS A 114 -3.58 -12.62 -1.88
N ARG A 115 -3.44 -13.69 -2.62
CA ARG A 115 -4.50 -14.27 -3.46
C ARG A 115 -4.91 -15.67 -2.99
N TYR A 116 -6.20 -15.94 -2.99
CA TYR A 116 -6.69 -17.31 -2.82
C TYR A 116 -6.39 -18.16 -4.06
N PRO A 117 -6.09 -19.48 -3.88
CA PRO A 117 -5.96 -20.42 -4.99
C PRO A 117 -7.22 -20.43 -5.87
N ARG A 118 -7.01 -20.56 -7.17
CA ARG A 118 -8.07 -20.67 -8.19
C ARG A 118 -7.72 -21.81 -9.14
N PRO A 119 -8.71 -22.42 -9.82
CA PRO A 119 -8.42 -23.38 -10.86
C PRO A 119 -7.65 -22.71 -12.02
N PRO A 120 -6.76 -23.44 -12.72
CA PRO A 120 -5.98 -22.88 -13.83
C PRO A 120 -6.81 -22.27 -14.98
N SER A 121 -8.07 -22.68 -15.10
CA SER A 121 -9.03 -22.13 -16.07
C SER A 121 -9.67 -20.79 -15.64
N ALA A 122 -9.44 -20.34 -14.39
CA ALA A 122 -10.01 -19.10 -13.92
C ALA A 122 -9.34 -17.88 -14.61
N PRO A 123 -10.09 -16.80 -14.88
CA PRO A 123 -9.50 -15.56 -15.36
C PRO A 123 -8.51 -15.02 -14.31
N TYR A 124 -7.47 -14.36 -14.78
CA TYR A 124 -6.43 -13.77 -13.93
C TYR A 124 -5.74 -14.81 -13.03
N PHE A 125 -5.50 -16.03 -13.54
CA PHE A 125 -4.92 -17.11 -12.75
C PHE A 125 -3.51 -16.77 -12.25
N GLU A 126 -2.62 -16.26 -13.11
CA GLU A 126 -1.24 -15.95 -12.76
C GLU A 126 -1.08 -14.56 -12.09
N PRO A 127 -0.24 -14.45 -11.05
CA PRO A 127 0.42 -15.52 -10.29
C PRO A 127 -0.59 -16.37 -9.51
N ALA A 128 -0.38 -17.68 -9.50
CA ALA A 128 -1.25 -18.61 -8.77
C ALA A 128 -1.32 -18.25 -7.29
N GLY A 129 -2.54 -18.12 -6.77
CA GLY A 129 -2.75 -17.74 -5.36
C GLY A 129 -2.27 -18.79 -4.37
N GLN A 130 -1.74 -18.36 -3.24
CA GLN A 130 -1.18 -19.22 -2.19
C GLN A 130 -1.75 -18.92 -0.79
N ARG A 131 -2.70 -17.98 -0.69
CA ARG A 131 -3.33 -17.65 0.59
C ARG A 131 -4.21 -18.80 1.08
N GLY A 132 -3.95 -19.29 2.30
CA GLY A 132 -4.81 -20.28 2.95
C GLY A 132 -6.19 -19.70 3.28
N ASP A 133 -7.20 -20.60 3.34
CA ASP A 133 -8.60 -20.24 3.52
C ASP A 133 -8.97 -19.96 4.98
N ALA A 134 -9.24 -18.70 5.34
CA ALA A 134 -9.79 -18.29 6.63
C ALA A 134 -10.54 -16.94 6.59
N PRO A 135 -11.66 -16.82 5.89
CA PRO A 135 -12.38 -15.54 5.72
C PRO A 135 -13.18 -15.10 6.94
N LYS A 136 -13.21 -15.88 8.00
CA LYS A 136 -14.13 -15.74 9.15
C LYS A 136 -14.15 -14.34 9.79
N ASN A 137 -13.01 -13.67 9.88
CA ASN A 137 -12.92 -12.35 10.47
C ASN A 137 -12.90 -11.24 9.38
N ALA A 138 -12.23 -11.48 8.27
CA ALA A 138 -12.09 -10.49 7.20
C ALA A 138 -13.42 -10.20 6.49
N ALA A 139 -14.20 -11.22 6.18
CA ALA A 139 -15.48 -11.05 5.49
C ALA A 139 -16.46 -10.17 6.29
N PRO A 140 -16.77 -10.45 7.58
CA PRO A 140 -17.61 -9.56 8.38
C PRO A 140 -17.02 -8.16 8.59
N TYR A 141 -15.69 -8.04 8.69
CA TYR A 141 -15.04 -6.73 8.80
C TYR A 141 -15.27 -5.89 7.53
N TRP A 142 -15.27 -6.51 6.35
CA TRP A 142 -15.61 -5.86 5.09
C TRP A 142 -17.12 -5.67 4.88
N GLY A 143 -17.98 -6.14 5.81
CA GLY A 143 -19.43 -6.11 5.69
C GLY A 143 -19.98 -7.10 4.66
N LEU A 144 -19.29 -8.20 4.42
CA LEU A 144 -19.56 -9.18 3.37
C LEU A 144 -19.83 -10.56 3.95
N THR A 145 -20.57 -11.38 3.18
CA THR A 145 -20.57 -12.83 3.37
C THR A 145 -19.22 -13.43 2.93
N ALA A 146 -18.90 -14.63 3.36
CA ALA A 146 -17.68 -15.31 2.92
C ALA A 146 -17.62 -15.45 1.39
N GLN A 147 -18.74 -15.75 0.75
CA GLN A 147 -18.81 -15.91 -0.70
C GLN A 147 -18.55 -14.60 -1.46
N GLU A 148 -19.11 -13.49 -0.98
CA GLU A 148 -18.85 -12.16 -1.53
C GLU A 148 -17.39 -11.77 -1.32
N TYR A 149 -16.83 -12.08 -0.14
CA TYR A 149 -15.43 -11.81 0.17
C TYR A 149 -14.49 -12.52 -0.80
N TYR A 150 -14.70 -13.81 -1.11
CA TYR A 150 -13.84 -14.52 -2.07
C TYR A 150 -13.82 -13.89 -3.47
N THR A 151 -14.89 -13.23 -3.89
CA THR A 151 -14.93 -12.56 -5.19
C THR A 151 -14.17 -11.25 -5.19
N ARG A 152 -14.04 -10.60 -4.03
CA ARG A 152 -13.40 -9.28 -3.84
C ARG A 152 -12.00 -9.38 -3.25
N ALA A 153 -11.68 -10.44 -2.52
CA ALA A 153 -10.39 -10.68 -1.89
C ALA A 153 -9.34 -11.20 -2.90
N ASP A 154 -9.12 -10.39 -3.94
CA ASP A 154 -8.10 -10.60 -4.95
C ASP A 154 -7.37 -9.28 -5.21
N VAL A 155 -6.24 -9.32 -5.88
CA VAL A 155 -5.36 -8.17 -6.05
C VAL A 155 -5.79 -7.28 -7.22
N TRP A 156 -5.90 -5.98 -6.97
CA TRP A 156 -6.02 -4.95 -7.99
C TRP A 156 -4.61 -4.44 -8.37
N PRO A 157 -4.29 -4.13 -9.65
CA PRO A 157 -5.18 -4.05 -10.81
C PRO A 157 -5.34 -5.35 -11.60
N LEU A 158 -4.72 -6.45 -11.20
CA LEU A 158 -4.81 -7.72 -11.92
C LEU A 158 -6.27 -8.16 -12.10
N ASN A 159 -7.01 -8.24 -11.01
CA ASN A 159 -8.45 -8.42 -11.04
C ASN A 159 -9.13 -7.05 -10.87
N PRO A 160 -9.87 -6.55 -11.88
CA PRO A 160 -10.54 -5.24 -11.77
C PRO A 160 -11.59 -5.15 -10.63
N LYS A 161 -12.07 -6.29 -10.13
CA LYS A 161 -12.98 -6.37 -8.99
C LYS A 161 -12.26 -6.66 -7.66
N GLY A 162 -10.95 -6.83 -7.71
CA GLY A 162 -10.13 -7.06 -6.52
C GLY A 162 -10.02 -5.81 -5.67
N GLU A 163 -10.05 -5.98 -4.36
CA GLU A 163 -9.95 -4.89 -3.39
C GLU A 163 -8.71 -4.99 -2.51
N ILE A 164 -7.78 -5.90 -2.82
CA ILE A 164 -6.50 -6.00 -2.13
C ILE A 164 -5.44 -5.27 -2.95
N LEU A 165 -4.75 -4.32 -2.31
CA LEU A 165 -3.67 -3.55 -2.92
C LEU A 165 -2.32 -4.09 -2.47
N VAL A 166 -1.50 -4.54 -3.41
CA VAL A 166 -0.13 -4.99 -3.15
C VAL A 166 0.85 -3.89 -3.52
N GLY A 167 1.54 -3.36 -2.52
CA GLY A 167 2.67 -2.46 -2.69
C GLY A 167 3.99 -3.21 -2.51
N ILE A 168 4.98 -2.91 -3.34
CA ILE A 168 6.36 -3.38 -3.15
C ILE A 168 7.28 -2.18 -2.91
N GLN A 169 8.25 -2.30 -2.00
CA GLN A 169 9.27 -1.27 -1.83
C GLN A 169 10.47 -1.54 -2.74
N CYS A 170 10.83 -0.50 -3.52
CA CYS A 170 12.05 -0.43 -4.29
C CYS A 170 13.04 0.44 -3.51
N GLU A 171 13.99 -0.20 -2.84
CA GLU A 171 14.87 0.44 -1.86
C GLU A 171 16.31 -0.09 -1.87
N GLU A 172 16.67 -0.78 -2.95
CA GLU A 172 18.01 -1.29 -3.20
C GLU A 172 18.41 -1.02 -4.66
N VAL A 173 19.68 -0.82 -4.92
CA VAL A 173 20.22 -0.69 -6.29
C VAL A 173 19.88 -1.92 -7.15
N ARG A 174 19.88 -3.11 -6.53
CA ARG A 174 19.47 -4.36 -7.17
C ARG A 174 18.01 -4.32 -7.59
N ALA A 175 17.14 -3.76 -6.75
CA ALA A 175 15.73 -3.60 -7.04
C ALA A 175 15.51 -2.71 -8.27
N ILE A 176 16.19 -1.56 -8.34
CA ILE A 176 16.09 -0.63 -9.49
C ILE A 176 16.45 -1.34 -10.79
N LYS A 177 17.58 -2.06 -10.82
CA LYS A 177 18.04 -2.82 -12.00
C LYS A 177 17.05 -3.85 -12.49
N ASN A 178 16.33 -4.49 -11.56
CA ASN A 178 15.36 -5.54 -11.86
C ASN A 178 13.93 -5.01 -12.05
N LEU A 179 13.64 -3.77 -11.65
CA LEU A 179 12.30 -3.21 -11.63
C LEU A 179 11.58 -3.29 -12.99
N PRO A 180 12.20 -2.99 -14.13
CA PRO A 180 11.53 -3.17 -15.42
C PRO A 180 11.03 -4.60 -15.61
N LYS A 181 11.88 -5.58 -15.34
CA LYS A 181 11.54 -7.01 -15.48
C LYS A 181 10.48 -7.46 -14.47
N ILE A 182 10.52 -6.93 -13.24
CA ILE A 182 9.50 -7.18 -12.22
C ILE A 182 8.14 -6.71 -12.73
N LEU A 183 8.04 -5.47 -13.21
CA LEU A 183 6.78 -4.87 -13.66
C LEU A 183 6.25 -5.51 -14.96
N GLU A 184 7.12 -6.04 -15.81
CA GLU A 184 6.73 -6.79 -17.02
C GLU A 184 6.19 -8.20 -16.71
N GLN A 185 6.78 -8.89 -15.73
CA GLN A 185 6.54 -10.32 -15.51
C GLN A 185 5.62 -10.63 -14.34
N VAL A 186 5.33 -9.66 -13.47
CA VAL A 186 4.50 -9.86 -12.29
C VAL A 186 3.27 -8.96 -12.33
N PRO A 187 2.16 -9.45 -12.89
CA PRO A 187 0.91 -8.71 -12.83
C PRO A 187 0.37 -8.68 -11.39
N GLY A 188 -0.36 -7.61 -11.03
CA GLY A 188 -1.01 -7.48 -9.73
C GLY A 188 -0.24 -6.64 -8.72
N ILE A 189 0.91 -6.07 -9.10
CA ILE A 189 1.55 -5.02 -8.31
C ILE A 189 0.72 -3.75 -8.46
N GLY A 190 0.12 -3.29 -7.35
CA GLY A 190 -0.73 -2.11 -7.33
C GLY A 190 0.06 -0.80 -7.34
N TYR A 191 1.22 -0.79 -6.71
CA TYR A 191 2.15 0.34 -6.73
C TYR A 191 3.55 -0.07 -6.27
N VAL A 192 4.53 0.75 -6.66
CA VAL A 192 5.91 0.70 -6.18
C VAL A 192 6.12 1.86 -5.22
N LEU A 193 6.48 1.60 -3.98
CA LEU A 193 6.89 2.61 -3.01
C LEU A 193 8.41 2.75 -3.02
N ILE A 194 8.90 3.97 -3.10
CA ILE A 194 10.34 4.23 -2.96
C ILE A 194 10.71 4.14 -1.48
N GLY A 195 11.71 3.34 -1.13
CA GLY A 195 12.30 3.29 0.21
C GLY A 195 13.57 4.13 0.28
N GLU A 196 13.43 5.45 0.40
CA GLU A 196 14.56 6.38 0.33
C GLU A 196 15.62 6.14 1.41
N GLY A 197 15.19 5.69 2.60
CA GLY A 197 16.08 5.41 3.73
C GLY A 197 17.13 4.36 3.35
N ASP A 198 16.68 3.17 3.00
CA ASP A 198 17.51 2.03 2.67
C ASP A 198 18.22 2.21 1.33
N LEU A 199 17.55 2.78 0.33
CA LEU A 199 18.17 3.12 -0.95
C LEU A 199 19.37 4.07 -0.77
N SER A 200 19.23 5.07 0.09
CA SER A 200 20.35 6.02 0.36
C SER A 200 21.53 5.33 1.06
N GLN A 201 21.25 4.35 1.90
CA GLN A 201 22.29 3.52 2.53
C GLN A 201 23.00 2.62 1.52
N ASP A 202 22.25 1.91 0.67
CA ASP A 202 22.80 1.03 -0.35
C ASP A 202 23.64 1.79 -1.39
N LEU A 203 23.31 3.05 -1.64
CA LEU A 203 24.07 3.97 -2.49
C LEU A 203 25.29 4.60 -1.78
N GLY A 204 25.50 4.38 -0.48
CA GLY A 204 26.60 4.94 0.30
C GLY A 204 26.40 6.38 0.79
N PHE A 205 25.19 6.91 0.73
CA PHE A 205 24.83 8.27 1.16
C PHE A 205 23.66 8.27 2.17
N PRO A 206 23.82 7.65 3.37
CA PRO A 206 22.73 7.46 4.31
C PRO A 206 21.96 8.74 4.62
N ARG A 207 20.65 8.73 4.37
CA ARG A 207 19.70 9.85 4.59
C ARG A 207 20.05 11.17 3.88
N GLN A 208 20.90 11.14 2.87
CA GLN A 208 21.23 12.30 2.04
C GLN A 208 20.37 12.28 0.76
N TYR A 209 19.07 12.47 0.92
CA TYR A 209 18.08 12.32 -0.16
C TYR A 209 18.27 13.30 -1.32
N GLU A 210 18.86 14.49 -1.05
CA GLU A 210 19.17 15.50 -2.04
C GLU A 210 20.53 15.28 -2.74
N HIS A 211 21.30 14.28 -2.31
CA HIS A 211 22.55 13.93 -2.99
C HIS A 211 22.27 13.51 -4.43
N PRO A 212 23.00 14.02 -5.45
CA PRO A 212 22.67 13.78 -6.86
C PRO A 212 22.51 12.31 -7.23
N THR A 213 23.32 11.43 -6.63
CA THR A 213 23.22 9.96 -6.84
C THR A 213 21.90 9.40 -6.30
N VAL A 214 21.46 9.84 -5.11
CA VAL A 214 20.23 9.36 -4.49
C VAL A 214 19.01 9.94 -5.22
N ALA A 215 19.01 11.25 -5.48
CA ALA A 215 17.95 11.90 -6.23
C ALA A 215 17.80 11.32 -7.65
N GLY A 216 18.92 11.03 -8.33
CA GLY A 216 18.91 10.40 -9.64
C GLY A 216 18.30 8.97 -9.61
N ALA A 217 18.61 8.18 -8.59
CA ALA A 217 18.03 6.85 -8.41
C ALA A 217 16.51 6.91 -8.13
N ILE A 218 16.06 7.89 -7.33
CA ILE A 218 14.64 8.15 -7.06
C ILE A 218 13.91 8.52 -8.36
N ASP A 219 14.48 9.43 -9.17
CA ASP A 219 13.90 9.83 -10.45
C ASP A 219 13.88 8.66 -11.46
N GLU A 220 14.88 7.76 -11.43
CA GLU A 220 14.93 6.55 -12.25
C GLU A 220 13.78 5.60 -11.90
N ILE A 221 13.51 5.33 -10.61
CA ILE A 221 12.38 4.49 -10.18
C ILE A 221 11.06 5.09 -10.70
N LEU A 222 10.86 6.40 -10.55
CA LEU A 222 9.66 7.07 -11.05
C LEU A 222 9.52 6.92 -12.57
N ALA A 223 10.61 7.08 -13.32
CA ALA A 223 10.62 6.95 -14.77
C ALA A 223 10.25 5.53 -15.21
N ILE A 224 10.81 4.50 -14.54
CA ILE A 224 10.48 3.08 -14.81
C ILE A 224 9.00 2.82 -14.53
N CYS A 225 8.47 3.26 -13.39
CA CYS A 225 7.06 3.09 -13.05
C CYS A 225 6.13 3.73 -14.09
N LYS A 226 6.46 4.93 -14.57
CA LYS A 226 5.70 5.61 -15.63
C LYS A 226 5.74 4.84 -16.95
N ALA A 227 6.91 4.34 -17.35
CA ALA A 227 7.08 3.58 -18.58
C ALA A 227 6.25 2.29 -18.60
N HIS A 228 6.03 1.69 -17.43
CA HIS A 228 5.23 0.47 -17.25
C HIS A 228 3.77 0.74 -16.82
N ASN A 229 3.36 2.02 -16.74
CA ASN A 229 2.03 2.42 -16.30
C ASN A 229 1.65 1.88 -14.91
N VAL A 230 2.62 1.80 -13.98
CA VAL A 230 2.43 1.39 -12.59
C VAL A 230 2.51 2.63 -11.68
N VAL A 231 1.68 2.66 -10.66
CA VAL A 231 1.69 3.76 -9.68
C VAL A 231 3.01 3.80 -8.93
N CYS A 232 3.64 4.98 -8.89
CA CYS A 232 4.82 5.22 -8.06
C CYS A 232 4.44 5.98 -6.80
N GLY A 233 4.96 5.55 -5.66
CA GLY A 233 4.74 6.13 -4.35
C GLY A 233 5.97 6.85 -3.81
N HIS A 234 5.73 7.95 -3.08
CA HIS A 234 6.76 8.73 -2.39
C HIS A 234 6.47 8.76 -0.89
N PRO A 235 7.44 8.39 -0.02
CA PRO A 235 7.18 8.20 1.42
C PRO A 235 7.22 9.48 2.25
N HIS A 236 7.81 10.58 1.73
CA HIS A 236 8.07 11.80 2.50
C HIS A 236 7.38 13.04 1.91
N ALA A 237 6.09 12.89 1.56
CA ALA A 237 5.28 14.03 1.14
C ALA A 237 4.96 14.95 2.34
N ASN A 238 5.05 16.26 2.13
CA ASN A 238 4.78 17.27 3.16
C ASN A 238 4.31 18.58 2.51
N ALA A 239 3.95 19.59 3.32
CA ALA A 239 3.42 20.85 2.84
C ALA A 239 4.36 21.63 1.88
N LYS A 240 5.66 21.33 1.88
CA LYS A 240 6.64 22.04 1.01
C LYS A 240 6.77 21.41 -0.37
N ASN A 241 6.66 20.06 -0.46
CA ASN A 241 6.97 19.34 -1.68
C ASN A 241 5.77 18.65 -2.35
N ILE A 242 4.61 18.58 -1.69
CA ILE A 242 3.48 17.76 -2.17
C ILE A 242 2.94 18.21 -3.54
N GLU A 243 2.94 19.51 -3.82
CA GLU A 243 2.52 20.04 -5.13
C GLU A 243 3.47 19.60 -6.25
N GLU A 244 4.78 19.66 -5.99
CA GLU A 244 5.81 19.19 -6.90
C GLU A 244 5.72 17.69 -7.14
N LEU A 245 5.54 16.88 -6.08
CA LEU A 245 5.40 15.43 -6.19
C LEU A 245 4.17 15.04 -7.03
N VAL A 246 3.04 15.71 -6.84
CA VAL A 246 1.84 15.51 -7.68
C VAL A 246 2.13 15.87 -9.13
N ALA A 247 2.81 17.00 -9.39
CA ALA A 247 3.19 17.45 -10.73
C ALA A 247 4.20 16.50 -11.39
N LYS A 248 5.18 15.97 -10.63
CA LYS A 248 6.12 14.93 -11.10
C LYS A 248 5.42 13.62 -11.48
N GLY A 249 4.20 13.40 -11.02
CA GLY A 249 3.41 12.23 -11.41
C GLY A 249 3.38 11.10 -10.38
N TYR A 250 3.83 11.33 -9.16
CA TYR A 250 3.57 10.40 -8.06
C TYR A 250 2.07 10.31 -7.78
N ARG A 251 1.59 9.09 -7.48
CA ARG A 251 0.15 8.84 -7.26
C ARG A 251 -0.14 8.12 -5.95
N TRP A 252 0.87 7.71 -5.19
CA TRP A 252 0.76 7.24 -3.82
C TRP A 252 1.65 8.11 -2.94
N LEU A 253 1.06 9.03 -2.18
CA LEU A 253 1.79 10.06 -1.45
C LEU A 253 1.61 9.85 0.05
N MET A 254 2.70 9.54 0.73
CA MET A 254 2.68 9.28 2.17
C MET A 254 3.18 10.50 2.93
N THR A 255 2.43 10.90 3.95
CA THR A 255 2.83 11.94 4.89
C THR A 255 3.13 11.32 6.25
N LEU A 256 3.86 12.00 7.10
CA LEU A 256 3.94 11.62 8.50
C LEU A 256 2.60 11.92 9.19
N PRO A 257 2.16 11.09 10.16
CA PRO A 257 0.98 11.38 10.97
C PRO A 257 1.15 12.73 11.66
N THR A 258 0.18 13.60 11.51
CA THR A 258 0.24 14.95 12.07
C THR A 258 -1.15 15.40 12.50
N VAL A 259 -1.21 16.24 13.52
CA VAL A 259 -2.44 16.94 13.91
C VAL A 259 -2.78 18.12 12.99
N SER A 260 -1.86 18.47 12.08
CA SER A 260 -2.07 19.51 11.07
C SER A 260 -2.08 18.88 9.68
N PHE A 261 -3.19 19.00 8.99
CA PHE A 261 -3.39 18.42 7.66
C PHE A 261 -3.12 19.40 6.51
N ALA A 262 -2.43 20.51 6.77
CA ALA A 262 -2.17 21.56 5.79
C ALA A 262 -1.51 21.04 4.50
N GLY A 263 -0.62 20.04 4.60
CA GLY A 263 0.00 19.40 3.44
C GLY A 263 -1.01 18.62 2.60
N LEU A 264 -1.94 17.91 3.25
CA LEU A 264 -3.00 17.17 2.58
C LEU A 264 -3.99 18.11 1.89
N GLU A 265 -4.39 19.18 2.55
CA GLU A 265 -5.28 20.19 1.98
C GLU A 265 -4.70 20.80 0.71
N LYS A 266 -3.40 21.13 0.73
CA LYS A 266 -2.67 21.58 -0.46
C LYS A 266 -2.65 20.53 -1.57
N GLY A 267 -2.34 19.28 -1.23
CA GLY A 267 -2.31 18.19 -2.20
C GLY A 267 -3.67 17.90 -2.82
N LEU A 268 -4.75 17.90 -2.02
CA LEU A 268 -6.11 17.77 -2.50
C LEU A 268 -6.43 18.87 -3.52
N LYS A 269 -6.12 20.13 -3.18
CA LYS A 269 -6.31 21.26 -4.08
C LYS A 269 -5.48 21.12 -5.37
N ALA A 270 -4.19 20.79 -5.27
CA ALA A 270 -3.31 20.62 -6.43
C ALA A 270 -3.75 19.47 -7.36
N SER A 271 -4.41 18.47 -6.82
CA SER A 271 -4.93 17.31 -7.57
C SER A 271 -6.36 17.51 -8.11
N GLY A 272 -6.97 18.69 -7.89
CA GLY A 272 -8.36 18.96 -8.28
C GLY A 272 -9.40 18.19 -7.46
N ARG A 273 -9.03 17.70 -6.28
CA ARG A 273 -9.94 17.04 -5.32
C ARG A 273 -10.44 18.08 -4.30
N ALA A 274 -11.73 18.06 -3.98
CA ALA A 274 -12.22 18.84 -2.84
C ALA A 274 -11.75 18.20 -1.53
N ALA A 275 -11.41 19.03 -0.53
CA ALA A 275 -11.29 18.53 0.84
C ALA A 275 -12.65 17.92 1.21
N GLY A 276 -12.64 16.65 1.67
CA GLY A 276 -13.86 15.90 1.94
C GLY A 276 -14.82 16.69 2.82
N SER A 277 -16.03 16.79 2.35
CA SER A 277 -17.17 17.36 3.09
C SER A 277 -17.64 16.42 4.18
#